data_c4cde406d74f82d684b562e89cd4992b
#
_entry.id   c4cde406d74f82d684b562e89cd4992b
#
_cell.length_a   1.000
_cell.length_b   1.000
_cell.length_c   1.000
_cell.angle_alpha   90.00
_cell.angle_beta   90.00
_cell.angle_gamma   90.00
#
_symmetry.space_group_name_H-M   'P 1'
#
loop_
_entity.id
_entity.type
_entity.pdbx_description
1 polymer ?
#
loop_
_entity_poly.entity_id
_entity_poly.type
_entity_poly.pdbx_seq_one_letter_code
_entity_poly.pdbx_strand_id
1 'polypeptide(L)'
;TAGRKNSNSEILLKEALLVCQEMGAEVRMINLKDYNIIDCNGCTSCTMGMSMGKYTGCSLDDADDKKKIMDVMLNQDAVIFSAPTYDLMPSSLFLKFMHRNLAYESAFLTKIGAIEPRDRVGALIAVGGSTRSWQSMALECMQATTFTNSFKIVDMYMATQVPAPGQVLLYDEKIARAREIGKNVMEALNTKPEERKWLGDPDYGWCPNCHSNSLCLGEPQWKGLQYPIECTVCGAGGDLERTPDGKWKFVIAANGLERDRTTEEGRGVHCDEIAETQGGF
;
A
#
# COMPACT_ATOMS: atom_id res chain seq x y z
N THR A 1 -7.84 10.35 1.40
CA THR A 1 -8.20 10.34 -0.02
C THR A 1 -7.33 11.30 -0.84
N ALA A 2 -7.12 11.02 -2.10
CA ALA A 2 -6.38 11.83 -3.07
C ALA A 2 -7.26 12.34 -4.22
N GLY A 3 -8.55 12.46 -4.00
CA GLY A 3 -9.51 12.92 -5.00
C GLY A 3 -9.98 14.37 -4.79
N ARG A 4 -10.67 14.92 -5.80
CA ARG A 4 -11.40 16.18 -5.69
C ARG A 4 -12.53 16.07 -4.65
N LYS A 5 -13.03 17.22 -4.15
CA LYS A 5 -14.19 17.25 -3.24
C LYS A 5 -15.40 16.58 -3.88
N ASN A 6 -16.16 15.81 -3.11
CA ASN A 6 -17.31 15.02 -3.54
C ASN A 6 -16.97 14.01 -4.67
N SER A 7 -15.72 13.58 -4.75
CA SER A 7 -15.31 12.55 -5.71
C SER A 7 -15.84 11.16 -5.28
N ASN A 8 -15.98 10.26 -6.23
CA ASN A 8 -16.36 8.87 -5.94
C ASN A 8 -15.40 8.20 -4.95
N SER A 9 -14.09 8.50 -5.04
CA SER A 9 -13.08 7.99 -4.09
C SER A 9 -13.29 8.53 -2.67
N GLU A 10 -13.72 9.79 -2.52
CA GLU A 10 -14.06 10.36 -1.22
C GLU A 10 -15.33 9.75 -0.64
N ILE A 11 -16.36 9.55 -1.48
CA ILE A 11 -17.64 8.95 -1.07
C ILE A 11 -17.43 7.53 -0.57
N LEU A 12 -16.74 6.68 -1.35
CA LEU A 12 -16.47 5.29 -0.94
C LEU A 12 -15.60 5.22 0.32
N LEU A 13 -14.61 6.12 0.46
CA LEU A 13 -13.84 6.19 1.70
C LEU A 13 -14.71 6.56 2.90
N LYS A 14 -15.61 7.51 2.75
CA LYS A 14 -16.54 7.90 3.83
C LYS A 14 -17.44 6.74 4.23
N GLU A 15 -17.97 5.98 3.28
CA GLU A 15 -18.80 4.81 3.57
C GLU A 15 -18.03 3.74 4.36
N ALA A 16 -16.77 3.47 4.01
CA ALA A 16 -15.91 2.57 4.78
C ALA A 16 -15.64 3.11 6.20
N LEU A 17 -15.32 4.39 6.34
CA LEU A 17 -15.06 5.02 7.63
C LEU A 17 -16.30 5.09 8.52
N LEU A 18 -17.50 5.29 7.95
CA LEU A 18 -18.75 5.27 8.71
C LEU A 18 -18.97 3.92 9.38
N VAL A 19 -18.67 2.82 8.67
CA VAL A 19 -18.75 1.47 9.27
C VAL A 19 -17.71 1.30 10.37
N CYS A 20 -16.49 1.75 10.19
CA CYS A 20 -15.48 1.70 11.25
C CYS A 20 -15.97 2.45 12.51
N GLN A 21 -16.57 3.63 12.32
CA GLN A 21 -17.15 4.41 13.41
C GLN A 21 -18.35 3.72 14.07
N GLU A 22 -19.26 3.14 13.28
CA GLU A 22 -20.39 2.35 13.76
C GLU A 22 -19.92 1.14 14.61
N MET A 23 -18.74 0.59 14.31
CA MET A 23 -18.09 -0.50 15.04
C MET A 23 -17.21 -0.03 16.20
N GLY A 24 -17.20 1.27 16.52
CA GLY A 24 -16.56 1.84 17.71
C GLY A 24 -15.17 2.43 17.50
N ALA A 25 -14.67 2.54 16.26
CA ALA A 25 -13.41 3.20 15.99
C ALA A 25 -13.53 4.74 16.05
N GLU A 26 -12.49 5.41 16.54
CA GLU A 26 -12.30 6.82 16.29
C GLU A 26 -11.75 7.00 14.87
N VAL A 27 -12.45 7.77 14.04
CA VAL A 27 -12.08 7.93 12.63
C VAL A 27 -11.70 9.36 12.29
N ARG A 28 -10.67 9.49 11.46
CA ARG A 28 -10.24 10.77 10.90
C ARG A 28 -10.04 10.65 9.40
N MET A 29 -10.62 11.56 8.63
CA MET A 29 -10.41 11.63 7.19
C MET A 29 -9.44 12.75 6.83
N ILE A 30 -8.44 12.43 6.02
CA ILE A 30 -7.52 13.40 5.42
C ILE A 30 -7.76 13.41 3.92
N ASN A 31 -7.96 14.58 3.33
CA ASN A 31 -7.97 14.75 1.88
C ASN A 31 -6.70 15.48 1.45
N LEU A 32 -5.82 14.80 0.73
CA LEU A 32 -4.49 15.31 0.35
C LEU A 32 -4.54 16.63 -0.44
N LYS A 33 -5.64 16.90 -1.15
CA LYS A 33 -5.80 18.18 -1.86
C LYS A 33 -5.87 19.42 -0.95
N ASP A 34 -6.17 19.21 0.34
CA ASP A 34 -6.30 20.30 1.31
C ASP A 34 -4.93 20.63 1.97
N TYR A 35 -3.86 19.96 1.54
CA TYR A 35 -2.50 20.10 2.04
C TYR A 35 -1.53 20.47 0.92
N ASN A 36 -0.54 21.28 1.26
CA ASN A 36 0.58 21.53 0.38
C ASN A 36 1.57 20.35 0.49
N ILE A 37 1.81 19.65 -0.61
CA ILE A 37 2.75 18.52 -0.67
C ILE A 37 3.70 18.78 -1.85
N ILE A 38 4.99 18.86 -1.57
CA ILE A 38 6.06 19.07 -2.55
C ILE A 38 6.53 17.70 -3.08
N ASP A 39 6.87 17.63 -4.36
CA ASP A 39 7.42 16.43 -4.99
C ASP A 39 8.80 16.05 -4.38
N CYS A 40 9.14 14.76 -4.41
CA CYS A 40 10.49 14.34 -4.10
C CYS A 40 11.48 14.95 -5.11
N ASN A 41 12.51 15.64 -4.60
CA ASN A 41 13.53 16.27 -5.43
C ASN A 41 14.81 15.42 -5.59
N GLY A 42 14.81 14.18 -5.07
CA GLY A 42 15.95 13.26 -5.19
C GLY A 42 17.20 13.69 -4.39
N CYS A 43 17.06 14.45 -3.32
CA CYS A 43 18.17 15.01 -2.54
C CYS A 43 18.98 13.97 -1.73
N THR A 44 18.56 12.71 -1.69
CA THR A 44 19.19 11.57 -0.99
C THR A 44 19.32 11.69 0.54
N SER A 45 18.80 12.72 1.20
CA SER A 45 18.91 12.90 2.66
C SER A 45 18.42 11.70 3.45
N CYS A 46 17.30 11.06 3.03
CA CYS A 46 16.75 9.87 3.69
C CYS A 46 17.69 8.66 3.56
N THR A 47 18.26 8.39 2.36
CA THR A 47 19.18 7.27 2.15
C THR A 47 20.53 7.49 2.87
N MET A 48 21.02 8.71 2.88
CA MET A 48 22.20 9.08 3.68
C MET A 48 21.95 8.91 5.18
N GLY A 49 20.77 9.30 5.66
CA GLY A 49 20.37 9.07 7.06
C GLY A 49 20.35 7.59 7.42
N MET A 50 19.81 6.76 6.53
CA MET A 50 19.80 5.30 6.71
C MET A 50 21.20 4.72 6.75
N SER A 51 22.11 5.10 5.83
CA SER A 51 23.50 4.62 5.80
C SER A 51 24.29 5.01 7.04
N MET A 52 24.00 6.17 7.63
CA MET A 52 24.62 6.64 8.86
C MET A 52 23.98 6.08 10.14
N GLY A 53 22.92 5.29 10.03
CA GLY A 53 22.13 4.82 11.17
C GLY A 53 21.45 5.95 11.95
N LYS A 54 21.14 7.08 11.30
CA LYS A 54 20.56 8.27 11.91
C LYS A 54 19.28 8.70 11.20
N TYR A 55 18.26 9.01 11.96
CA TYR A 55 17.06 9.62 11.40
C TYR A 55 17.31 11.09 11.11
N THR A 56 17.21 11.46 9.85
CA THR A 56 17.36 12.86 9.42
C THR A 56 16.04 13.47 8.95
N GLY A 57 14.97 12.67 8.79
CA GLY A 57 13.72 13.12 8.18
C GLY A 57 13.83 13.37 6.68
N CYS A 58 12.83 13.99 6.11
CA CYS A 58 12.89 14.48 4.74
C CYS A 58 13.36 15.94 4.74
N SER A 59 14.27 16.29 3.83
CA SER A 59 14.77 17.67 3.69
C SER A 59 13.69 18.72 3.37
N LEU A 60 12.48 18.26 3.00
CA LEU A 60 11.33 19.11 2.68
C LEU A 60 10.30 19.19 3.81
N ASP A 61 10.56 18.62 4.99
CA ASP A 61 9.57 18.52 6.07
C ASP A 61 9.13 19.87 6.63
N ASP A 62 10.01 20.86 6.61
CA ASP A 62 9.68 22.23 7.04
C ASP A 62 9.04 23.08 5.90
N ALA A 63 9.09 22.59 4.66
CA ALA A 63 8.62 23.33 3.49
C ALA A 63 7.18 22.99 3.08
N ASP A 64 6.62 21.89 3.60
CA ASP A 64 5.30 21.41 3.23
C ASP A 64 4.54 20.72 4.39
N ASP A 65 3.35 20.19 4.10
CA ASP A 65 2.49 19.58 5.10
C ASP A 65 2.66 18.05 5.21
N LYS A 66 3.57 17.44 4.44
CA LYS A 66 3.69 15.98 4.44
C LYS A 66 3.98 15.41 5.82
N LYS A 67 4.95 15.99 6.54
CA LYS A 67 5.30 15.52 7.88
C LYS A 67 4.10 15.52 8.83
N LYS A 68 3.24 16.54 8.79
CA LYS A 68 2.02 16.64 9.62
C LYS A 68 1.06 15.48 9.35
N ILE A 69 0.94 15.05 8.07
CA ILE A 69 0.11 13.91 7.69
C ILE A 69 0.75 12.60 8.16
N MET A 70 2.08 12.46 7.99
CA MET A 70 2.80 11.28 8.42
C MET A 70 2.75 11.08 9.94
N ASP A 71 2.91 12.15 10.72
CA ASP A 71 2.81 12.12 12.18
C ASP A 71 1.42 11.62 12.64
N VAL A 72 0.35 11.95 11.90
CA VAL A 72 -0.98 11.39 12.16
C VAL A 72 -1.04 9.93 11.72
N MET A 73 -0.63 9.63 10.49
CA MET A 73 -0.80 8.33 9.86
C MET A 73 -0.03 7.23 10.59
N LEU A 74 1.21 7.50 11.01
CA LEU A 74 2.05 6.53 11.72
C LEU A 74 1.56 6.22 13.14
N ASN A 75 0.67 7.05 13.69
CA ASN A 75 0.05 6.85 14.99
C ASN A 75 -1.33 6.17 14.92
N GLN A 76 -1.79 5.77 13.73
CA GLN A 76 -3.06 5.05 13.57
C GLN A 76 -2.85 3.54 13.61
N ASP A 77 -3.86 2.81 14.10
CA ASP A 77 -3.89 1.34 14.07
C ASP A 77 -4.31 0.83 12.68
N ALA A 78 -5.09 1.63 11.94
CA ALA A 78 -5.45 1.31 10.56
C ALA A 78 -5.51 2.54 9.65
N VAL A 79 -5.28 2.33 8.35
CA VAL A 79 -5.47 3.35 7.32
C VAL A 79 -6.16 2.77 6.09
N ILE A 80 -7.23 3.42 5.64
CA ILE A 80 -7.87 3.12 4.36
C ILE A 80 -7.42 4.19 3.36
N PHE A 81 -6.70 3.77 2.33
CA PHE A 81 -6.27 4.65 1.25
C PHE A 81 -7.30 4.64 0.12
N SER A 82 -7.65 5.80 -0.39
CA SER A 82 -8.55 5.91 -1.53
C SER A 82 -8.04 6.92 -2.54
N ALA A 83 -7.94 6.51 -3.81
CA ALA A 83 -7.45 7.37 -4.89
C ALA A 83 -8.25 7.18 -6.19
N PRO A 84 -8.48 8.25 -6.96
CA PRO A 84 -8.95 8.11 -8.33
C PRO A 84 -7.82 7.59 -9.22
N THR A 85 -8.20 6.88 -10.28
CA THR A 85 -7.30 6.37 -11.31
C THR A 85 -7.26 7.32 -12.49
N TYR A 86 -6.06 7.67 -12.92
CA TYR A 86 -5.76 8.41 -14.14
C TYR A 86 -4.65 7.70 -14.90
N ASP A 87 -4.81 7.50 -16.22
CA ASP A 87 -3.83 6.82 -17.06
C ASP A 87 -3.29 5.53 -16.44
N LEU A 88 -4.19 4.60 -16.08
CA LEU A 88 -3.96 3.29 -15.49
C LEU A 88 -3.52 3.29 -14.01
N MET A 89 -2.99 4.40 -13.49
CA MET A 89 -2.35 4.52 -12.18
C MET A 89 -3.17 5.36 -11.19
N PRO A 90 -2.89 5.31 -9.88
CA PRO A 90 -3.50 6.23 -8.94
C PRO A 90 -3.09 7.67 -9.26
N SER A 91 -3.90 8.64 -8.83
CA SER A 91 -3.66 10.06 -9.10
C SER A 91 -2.26 10.52 -8.72
N SER A 92 -1.71 11.48 -9.47
CA SER A 92 -0.41 12.10 -9.20
C SER A 92 -0.30 12.62 -7.76
N LEU A 93 -1.37 13.17 -7.20
CA LEU A 93 -1.38 13.65 -5.83
C LEU A 93 -1.15 12.51 -4.80
N PHE A 94 -1.70 11.32 -5.05
CA PHE A 94 -1.42 10.14 -4.23
C PHE A 94 0.05 9.73 -4.36
N LEU A 95 0.55 9.60 -5.59
CA LEU A 95 1.95 9.22 -5.86
C LEU A 95 2.93 10.24 -5.27
N LYS A 96 2.67 11.53 -5.45
CA LYS A 96 3.44 12.63 -4.88
C LYS A 96 3.58 12.51 -3.36
N PHE A 97 2.50 12.20 -2.66
CA PHE A 97 2.52 11.94 -1.23
C PHE A 97 3.36 10.70 -0.90
N MET A 98 3.16 9.58 -1.63
CA MET A 98 3.80 8.31 -1.32
C MET A 98 5.30 8.27 -1.68
N HIS A 99 5.74 8.94 -2.76
CA HIS A 99 7.14 8.91 -3.23
C HIS A 99 8.17 9.44 -2.21
N ARG A 100 7.74 10.15 -1.17
CA ARG A 100 8.62 10.62 -0.09
C ARG A 100 8.54 9.75 1.17
N ASN A 101 7.89 8.59 1.11
CA ASN A 101 7.68 7.73 2.28
C ASN A 101 8.98 7.07 2.77
N LEU A 102 10.01 6.95 1.93
CA LEU A 102 11.30 6.39 2.36
C LEU A 102 11.90 7.13 3.56
N ALA A 103 11.69 8.45 3.67
CA ALA A 103 12.11 9.22 4.84
C ALA A 103 11.37 8.81 6.15
N TYR A 104 10.29 8.03 6.02
CA TYR A 104 9.45 7.56 7.12
C TYR A 104 9.33 6.03 7.11
N GLU A 105 10.39 5.34 6.60
CA GLU A 105 10.42 3.87 6.53
C GLU A 105 10.35 3.26 7.93
N SER A 106 9.25 2.59 8.22
CA SER A 106 8.96 2.10 9.58
C SER A 106 9.97 1.08 10.06
N ALA A 107 10.44 0.17 9.21
CA ALA A 107 11.44 -0.83 9.59
C ALA A 107 12.76 -0.17 10.03
N PHE A 108 13.22 0.86 9.31
CA PHE A 108 14.40 1.62 9.68
C PHE A 108 14.18 2.41 10.98
N LEU A 109 13.06 3.14 11.08
CA LEU A 109 12.77 3.98 12.25
C LEU A 109 12.62 3.14 13.53
N THR A 110 12.03 1.96 13.44
CA THR A 110 11.97 0.98 14.55
C THR A 110 13.37 0.49 14.92
N LYS A 111 14.19 0.11 13.93
CA LYS A 111 15.57 -0.38 14.13
C LYS A 111 16.45 0.60 14.90
N ILE A 112 16.30 1.90 14.65
CA ILE A 112 17.07 2.96 15.35
C ILE A 112 16.38 3.50 16.60
N GLY A 113 15.24 2.96 17.01
CA GLY A 113 14.47 3.39 18.18
C GLY A 113 13.81 4.78 18.05
N ALA A 114 13.60 5.26 16.82
CA ALA A 114 12.93 6.53 16.57
C ALA A 114 11.39 6.44 16.67
N ILE A 115 10.83 5.27 16.47
CA ILE A 115 9.42 4.96 16.70
C ILE A 115 9.30 3.59 17.38
N GLU A 116 8.21 3.39 18.12
CA GLU A 116 7.86 2.07 18.64
C GLU A 116 7.28 1.19 17.52
N PRO A 117 7.58 -0.13 17.53
CA PRO A 117 6.95 -1.07 16.63
C PRO A 117 5.44 -0.99 16.75
N ARG A 118 4.74 -0.92 15.64
CA ARG A 118 3.28 -0.90 15.63
C ARG A 118 2.75 -1.80 14.53
N ASP A 119 1.87 -2.69 14.92
CA ASP A 119 1.09 -3.49 13.99
C ASP A 119 -0.04 -2.62 13.40
N ARG A 120 -0.06 -2.48 12.07
CA ARG A 120 -1.01 -1.63 11.35
C ARG A 120 -1.76 -2.40 10.29
N VAL A 121 -3.05 -2.13 10.19
CA VAL A 121 -3.92 -2.68 9.14
C VAL A 121 -4.13 -1.65 8.03
N GLY A 122 -4.21 -2.10 6.79
CA GLY A 122 -4.51 -1.25 5.65
C GLY A 122 -5.56 -1.83 4.71
N ALA A 123 -6.25 -0.96 4.01
CA ALA A 123 -7.10 -1.32 2.88
C ALA A 123 -7.01 -0.27 1.76
N LEU A 124 -7.28 -0.69 0.52
CA LEU A 124 -7.12 0.15 -0.66
C LEU A 124 -8.41 0.26 -1.46
N ILE A 125 -8.73 1.47 -1.92
CA ILE A 125 -9.86 1.76 -2.82
C ILE A 125 -9.33 2.54 -4.02
N ALA A 126 -9.27 1.91 -5.19
CA ALA A 126 -9.02 2.59 -6.46
C ALA A 126 -10.35 2.87 -7.17
N VAL A 127 -10.48 4.04 -7.80
CA VAL A 127 -11.76 4.46 -8.42
C VAL A 127 -11.52 5.02 -9.80
N GLY A 128 -12.16 4.47 -10.82
CA GLY A 128 -12.00 4.95 -12.18
C GLY A 128 -13.27 4.92 -13.02
N GLY A 129 -13.21 5.69 -14.12
CA GLY A 129 -14.34 5.90 -15.02
C GLY A 129 -14.56 4.79 -16.04
N SER A 130 -13.60 3.88 -16.21
CA SER A 130 -13.64 2.83 -17.24
C SER A 130 -13.63 1.43 -16.61
N THR A 131 -13.45 0.42 -17.45
CA THR A 131 -13.32 -0.99 -17.03
C THR A 131 -12.00 -1.23 -16.29
N ARG A 132 -11.88 -2.40 -15.68
CA ARG A 132 -10.69 -2.81 -14.90
C ARG A 132 -9.39 -2.71 -15.72
N SER A 133 -9.41 -3.05 -17.01
CA SER A 133 -8.23 -3.01 -17.86
C SER A 133 -7.61 -1.60 -18.00
N TRP A 134 -8.42 -0.55 -17.84
CA TRP A 134 -7.99 0.85 -17.84
C TRP A 134 -7.64 1.39 -16.45
N GLN A 135 -7.49 0.50 -15.48
CA GLN A 135 -7.08 0.80 -14.10
C GLN A 135 -6.05 -0.22 -13.60
N SER A 136 -5.40 -0.93 -14.51
CA SER A 136 -4.64 -2.16 -14.25
C SER A 136 -3.45 -2.00 -13.31
N MET A 137 -2.93 -0.78 -13.16
CA MET A 137 -1.80 -0.48 -12.28
C MET A 137 -2.21 0.27 -10.99
N ALA A 138 -3.50 0.56 -10.85
CA ALA A 138 -3.93 1.45 -9.75
C ALA A 138 -3.72 0.83 -8.37
N LEU A 139 -4.26 -0.37 -8.12
CA LEU A 139 -4.11 -1.05 -6.83
C LEU A 139 -2.67 -1.52 -6.60
N GLU A 140 -1.99 -2.01 -7.62
CA GLU A 140 -0.60 -2.44 -7.57
C GLU A 140 0.34 -1.29 -7.13
N CYS A 141 0.22 -0.12 -7.76
CA CYS A 141 0.99 1.06 -7.36
C CYS A 141 0.62 1.56 -5.97
N MET A 142 -0.68 1.57 -5.61
CA MET A 142 -1.11 1.94 -4.27
C MET A 142 -0.51 0.98 -3.23
N GLN A 143 -0.58 -0.31 -3.46
CA GLN A 143 -0.09 -1.34 -2.55
C GLN A 143 1.43 -1.24 -2.37
N ALA A 144 2.19 -1.19 -3.47
CA ALA A 144 3.65 -1.10 -3.42
C ALA A 144 4.14 0.10 -2.60
N THR A 145 3.43 1.23 -2.68
CA THR A 145 3.82 2.45 -1.97
C THR A 145 3.40 2.48 -0.50
N THR A 146 2.49 1.61 -0.05
CA THR A 146 2.05 1.55 1.36
C THR A 146 2.95 0.70 2.25
N PHE A 147 3.81 -0.14 1.68
CA PHE A 147 4.67 -1.05 2.46
C PHE A 147 5.66 -0.33 3.36
N THR A 148 6.23 0.80 2.91
CA THR A 148 7.20 1.59 3.69
C THR A 148 6.70 2.00 5.09
N ASN A 149 5.42 1.93 5.34
CA ASN A 149 4.83 2.31 6.62
C ASN A 149 4.17 1.13 7.37
N SER A 150 4.54 -0.10 7.04
CA SER A 150 4.13 -1.33 7.74
C SER A 150 2.61 -1.57 7.80
N PHE A 151 1.86 -1.17 6.76
CA PHE A 151 0.44 -1.50 6.70
C PHE A 151 0.23 -2.90 6.12
N LYS A 152 -0.33 -3.82 6.90
CA LYS A 152 -0.82 -5.10 6.41
C LYS A 152 -2.11 -4.87 5.64
N ILE A 153 -2.04 -4.93 4.31
CA ILE A 153 -3.23 -4.77 3.45
C ILE A 153 -4.09 -6.03 3.54
N VAL A 154 -5.31 -5.89 4.01
CA VAL A 154 -6.25 -7.00 4.25
C VAL A 154 -7.39 -7.04 3.22
N ASP A 155 -7.61 -5.94 2.50
CA ASP A 155 -8.63 -5.84 1.47
C ASP A 155 -8.28 -4.78 0.43
N MET A 156 -8.67 -5.03 -0.82
CA MET A 156 -8.52 -4.08 -1.93
C MET A 156 -9.79 -4.07 -2.78
N TYR A 157 -10.18 -2.87 -3.21
CA TYR A 157 -11.35 -2.68 -4.06
C TYR A 157 -11.07 -1.74 -5.22
N MET A 158 -11.44 -2.16 -6.43
CA MET A 158 -11.40 -1.34 -7.63
C MET A 158 -12.82 -1.01 -8.09
N ALA A 159 -13.30 0.20 -7.81
CA ALA A 159 -14.56 0.71 -8.30
C ALA A 159 -14.41 1.19 -9.75
N THR A 160 -15.10 0.52 -10.66
CA THR A 160 -15.05 0.77 -12.12
C THR A 160 -16.29 1.48 -12.60
N GLN A 161 -16.22 2.08 -13.81
CA GLN A 161 -17.37 2.64 -14.56
C GLN A 161 -18.13 3.75 -13.83
N VAL A 162 -17.41 4.60 -13.09
CA VAL A 162 -17.97 5.77 -12.39
C VAL A 162 -17.19 7.05 -12.76
N PRO A 163 -17.28 7.52 -14.04
CA PRO A 163 -16.52 8.68 -14.50
C PRO A 163 -16.96 10.01 -13.89
N ALA A 164 -18.27 10.18 -13.62
CA ALA A 164 -18.80 11.44 -13.11
C ALA A 164 -18.71 11.54 -11.58
N PRO A 165 -18.44 12.74 -11.02
CA PRO A 165 -18.49 12.96 -9.57
C PRO A 165 -19.85 12.57 -8.97
N GLY A 166 -19.80 11.85 -7.85
CA GLY A 166 -21.02 11.39 -7.17
C GLY A 166 -21.73 10.23 -7.84
N GLN A 167 -21.30 9.82 -9.03
CA GLN A 167 -21.98 8.75 -9.79
C GLN A 167 -22.01 7.42 -9.03
N VAL A 168 -21.04 7.16 -8.16
CA VAL A 168 -21.02 5.94 -7.34
C VAL A 168 -22.27 5.77 -6.46
N LEU A 169 -22.94 6.87 -6.12
CA LEU A 169 -24.20 6.86 -5.34
C LEU A 169 -25.38 6.24 -6.08
N LEU A 170 -25.26 6.02 -7.40
CA LEU A 170 -26.27 5.34 -8.20
C LEU A 170 -26.14 3.80 -8.17
N TYR A 171 -25.14 3.28 -7.47
CA TYR A 171 -24.79 1.86 -7.47
C TYR A 171 -24.68 1.33 -6.04
N ASP A 172 -25.78 0.78 -5.52
CA ASP A 172 -25.87 0.25 -4.15
C ASP A 172 -24.82 -0.81 -3.87
N GLU A 173 -24.45 -1.63 -4.86
CA GLU A 173 -23.42 -2.66 -4.74
C GLU A 173 -22.03 -2.08 -4.52
N LYS A 174 -21.72 -0.92 -5.07
CA LYS A 174 -20.42 -0.25 -4.87
C LYS A 174 -20.34 0.38 -3.48
N ILE A 175 -21.43 0.94 -3.01
CA ILE A 175 -21.54 1.47 -1.65
C ILE A 175 -21.43 0.31 -0.64
N ALA A 176 -22.17 -0.79 -0.86
CA ALA A 176 -22.11 -1.97 -0.01
C ALA A 176 -20.68 -2.54 0.07
N ARG A 177 -19.98 -2.61 -1.08
CA ARG A 177 -18.58 -3.10 -1.11
C ARG A 177 -17.62 -2.19 -0.36
N ALA A 178 -17.79 -0.87 -0.42
CA ALA A 178 -17.00 0.06 0.39
C ALA A 178 -17.26 -0.10 1.90
N ARG A 179 -18.52 -0.30 2.28
CA ARG A 179 -18.89 -0.59 3.68
C ARG A 179 -18.30 -1.92 4.17
N GLU A 180 -18.22 -2.93 3.30
CA GLU A 180 -17.55 -4.21 3.59
C GLU A 180 -16.04 -4.01 3.89
N ILE A 181 -15.35 -3.13 3.16
CA ILE A 181 -13.95 -2.77 3.48
C ILE A 181 -13.83 -2.27 4.92
N GLY A 182 -14.74 -1.41 5.36
CA GLY A 182 -14.75 -0.94 6.74
C GLY A 182 -14.89 -2.08 7.75
N LYS A 183 -15.80 -3.05 7.49
CA LYS A 183 -15.96 -4.26 8.32
C LYS A 183 -14.69 -5.11 8.35
N ASN A 184 -14.07 -5.33 7.18
CA ASN A 184 -12.87 -6.15 7.04
C ASN A 184 -11.67 -5.52 7.78
N VAL A 185 -11.52 -4.20 7.73
CA VAL A 185 -10.51 -3.49 8.52
C VAL A 185 -10.74 -3.67 10.02
N MET A 186 -11.99 -3.53 10.49
CA MET A 186 -12.32 -3.71 11.90
C MET A 186 -12.17 -5.16 12.36
N GLU A 187 -12.51 -6.14 11.52
CA GLU A 187 -12.27 -7.56 11.78
C GLU A 187 -10.77 -7.84 11.93
N ALA A 188 -9.96 -7.33 11.02
CA ALA A 188 -8.51 -7.50 11.06
C ALA A 188 -7.88 -6.83 12.29
N LEU A 189 -8.36 -5.67 12.73
CA LEU A 189 -7.91 -5.01 13.96
C LEU A 189 -8.22 -5.84 15.22
N ASN A 190 -9.34 -6.56 15.22
CA ASN A 190 -9.74 -7.42 16.33
C ASN A 190 -9.15 -8.85 16.23
N THR A 191 -8.35 -9.13 15.19
CA THR A 191 -7.68 -10.41 14.97
C THR A 191 -6.21 -10.24 15.29
N LYS A 192 -5.60 -11.23 15.98
CA LYS A 192 -4.16 -11.21 16.25
C LYS A 192 -3.36 -11.18 14.95
N PRO A 193 -2.22 -10.49 14.89
CA PRO A 193 -1.43 -10.32 13.68
C PRO A 193 -1.12 -11.63 12.93
N GLU A 194 -0.76 -12.67 13.68
CA GLU A 194 -0.41 -14.00 13.16
C GLU A 194 -1.61 -14.82 12.62
N GLU A 195 -2.82 -14.44 13.00
CA GLU A 195 -4.06 -15.10 12.59
C GLU A 195 -4.76 -14.35 11.44
N ARG A 196 -4.28 -13.13 11.08
CA ARG A 196 -4.90 -12.30 10.05
C ARG A 196 -4.83 -12.96 8.68
N LYS A 197 -5.95 -12.92 8.00
CA LYS A 197 -6.11 -13.42 6.64
C LYS A 197 -6.45 -12.29 5.69
N TRP A 198 -6.35 -12.57 4.42
CA TRP A 198 -6.99 -11.78 3.39
C TRP A 198 -8.51 -11.83 3.56
N LEU A 199 -9.15 -10.67 3.59
CA LEU A 199 -10.60 -10.50 3.77
C LEU A 199 -11.28 -9.92 2.52
N GLY A 200 -10.47 -9.54 1.53
CA GLY A 200 -10.97 -9.08 0.24
C GLY A 200 -11.50 -10.21 -0.65
N ASP A 201 -11.78 -9.87 -1.90
CA ASP A 201 -12.21 -10.82 -2.91
C ASP A 201 -11.20 -11.99 -3.00
N PRO A 202 -11.61 -13.25 -2.72
CA PRO A 202 -10.72 -14.40 -2.72
C PRO A 202 -10.15 -14.72 -4.12
N ASP A 203 -10.84 -14.29 -5.17
CA ASP A 203 -10.43 -14.48 -6.56
C ASP A 203 -9.58 -13.30 -7.08
N TYR A 204 -9.31 -12.31 -6.24
CA TYR A 204 -8.47 -11.17 -6.61
C TYR A 204 -6.98 -11.52 -6.48
N GLY A 205 -6.25 -11.28 -7.58
CA GLY A 205 -4.80 -11.33 -7.61
C GLY A 205 -4.18 -12.71 -7.82
N TRP A 206 -2.98 -12.69 -8.39
CA TRP A 206 -2.20 -13.91 -8.67
C TRP A 206 -1.29 -14.27 -7.49
N CYS A 207 -0.75 -13.27 -6.80
CA CYS A 207 0.18 -13.49 -5.70
C CYS A 207 -0.55 -13.95 -4.43
N PRO A 208 -0.31 -15.16 -3.91
CA PRO A 208 -0.99 -15.65 -2.72
C PRO A 208 -0.56 -14.93 -1.43
N ASN A 209 0.55 -14.15 -1.48
CA ASN A 209 1.01 -13.38 -0.33
C ASN A 209 0.35 -11.99 -0.24
N CYS A 210 0.40 -11.21 -1.33
CA CYS A 210 -0.09 -9.83 -1.31
C CYS A 210 -1.31 -9.57 -2.20
N HIS A 211 -1.80 -10.58 -2.92
CA HIS A 211 -2.94 -10.50 -3.84
C HIS A 211 -2.77 -9.51 -5.01
N SER A 212 -1.53 -9.18 -5.37
CA SER A 212 -1.25 -8.40 -6.59
C SER A 212 -1.47 -9.24 -7.85
N ASN A 213 -1.87 -8.57 -8.94
CA ASN A 213 -1.94 -9.17 -10.28
C ASN A 213 -0.62 -9.05 -11.07
N SER A 214 0.40 -8.40 -10.53
CA SER A 214 1.62 -8.09 -11.25
C SER A 214 2.73 -9.09 -10.92
N LEU A 215 3.13 -9.87 -11.92
CA LEU A 215 4.22 -10.84 -11.84
C LEU A 215 5.32 -10.47 -12.85
N CYS A 216 6.57 -10.62 -12.45
CA CYS A 216 7.75 -10.59 -13.32
C CYS A 216 8.11 -12.02 -13.72
N LEU A 217 8.28 -12.23 -15.02
CA LEU A 217 8.67 -13.54 -15.57
C LEU A 217 10.03 -13.40 -16.26
N GLY A 218 10.92 -14.34 -16.05
CA GLY A 218 12.22 -14.38 -16.72
C GLY A 218 13.40 -14.31 -15.76
N GLU A 219 14.29 -13.36 -15.97
CA GLU A 219 15.53 -13.25 -15.19
C GLU A 219 15.25 -13.00 -13.70
N PRO A 220 15.94 -13.71 -12.79
CA PRO A 220 15.81 -13.50 -11.36
C PRO A 220 16.11 -12.05 -10.97
N GLN A 221 15.27 -11.47 -10.15
CA GLN A 221 15.41 -10.08 -9.68
C GLN A 221 16.44 -9.95 -8.56
N TRP A 222 16.74 -11.03 -7.83
CA TRP A 222 17.56 -11.00 -6.64
C TRP A 222 18.84 -11.83 -6.78
N LYS A 223 19.96 -11.21 -6.44
CA LYS A 223 21.25 -11.91 -6.43
C LYS A 223 21.22 -13.06 -5.41
N GLY A 224 21.52 -14.26 -5.87
CA GLY A 224 21.53 -15.48 -5.06
C GLY A 224 20.18 -16.19 -4.91
N LEU A 225 19.08 -15.55 -5.30
CA LEU A 225 17.75 -16.17 -5.35
C LEU A 225 17.34 -16.37 -6.81
N GLN A 226 16.96 -17.60 -7.16
CA GLN A 226 16.70 -18.03 -8.54
C GLN A 226 15.24 -18.47 -8.66
N TYR A 227 14.35 -17.55 -8.96
CA TYR A 227 12.94 -17.85 -9.17
C TYR A 227 12.53 -17.50 -10.60
N PRO A 228 11.85 -18.43 -11.33
CA PRO A 228 11.32 -18.12 -12.66
C PRO A 228 10.25 -17.04 -12.64
N ILE A 229 9.56 -16.89 -11.52
CA ILE A 229 8.47 -15.92 -11.33
C ILE A 229 8.66 -15.17 -10.01
N GLU A 230 8.49 -13.85 -10.06
CA GLU A 230 8.49 -13.01 -8.86
C GLU A 230 7.30 -12.04 -8.86
N CYS A 231 6.69 -11.84 -7.69
CA CYS A 231 5.69 -10.79 -7.54
C CYS A 231 6.37 -9.42 -7.55
N THR A 232 6.02 -8.56 -8.51
CA THR A 232 6.63 -7.22 -8.63
C THR A 232 6.31 -6.31 -7.44
N VAL A 233 5.21 -6.59 -6.72
CA VAL A 233 4.73 -5.79 -5.59
C VAL A 233 5.39 -6.21 -4.27
N CYS A 234 5.27 -7.46 -3.86
CA CYS A 234 5.82 -7.90 -2.56
C CYS A 234 7.20 -8.57 -2.64
N GLY A 235 7.64 -9.00 -3.81
CA GLY A 235 8.91 -9.72 -3.98
C GLY A 235 8.84 -11.21 -3.71
N ALA A 236 7.65 -11.79 -3.50
CA ALA A 236 7.50 -13.24 -3.36
C ALA A 236 7.99 -13.96 -4.63
N GLY A 237 8.88 -14.93 -4.46
CA GLY A 237 9.46 -15.72 -5.56
C GLY A 237 8.92 -17.15 -5.60
N GLY A 238 8.80 -17.71 -6.79
CA GLY A 238 8.28 -19.06 -6.98
C GLY A 238 8.14 -19.47 -8.43
N ASP A 239 7.11 -20.27 -8.75
CA ASP A 239 6.85 -20.78 -10.09
C ASP A 239 5.35 -20.79 -10.41
N LEU A 240 5.01 -21.00 -11.68
CA LEU A 240 3.64 -21.24 -12.13
C LEU A 240 3.38 -22.73 -12.27
N GLU A 241 2.36 -23.20 -11.57
CA GLU A 241 1.91 -24.57 -11.65
C GLU A 241 0.52 -24.67 -12.29
N ARG A 242 0.24 -25.80 -12.94
CA ARG A 242 -1.10 -26.11 -13.42
C ARG A 242 -1.90 -26.83 -12.33
N THR A 243 -3.08 -26.29 -12.06
CA THR A 243 -4.06 -26.96 -11.20
C THR A 243 -4.73 -28.13 -11.92
N PRO A 244 -5.37 -29.07 -11.22
CA PRO A 244 -6.05 -30.22 -11.84
C PRO A 244 -7.17 -29.83 -12.82
N ASP A 245 -7.79 -28.66 -12.64
CA ASP A 245 -8.81 -28.07 -13.54
C ASP A 245 -8.18 -27.27 -14.71
N GLY A 246 -6.84 -27.32 -14.86
CA GLY A 246 -6.11 -26.76 -15.98
C GLY A 246 -5.82 -25.26 -15.92
N LYS A 247 -6.13 -24.61 -14.79
CA LYS A 247 -5.77 -23.20 -14.56
C LYS A 247 -4.31 -23.05 -14.16
N TRP A 248 -3.77 -21.84 -14.26
CA TRP A 248 -2.46 -21.50 -13.73
C TRP A 248 -2.58 -20.96 -12.30
N LYS A 249 -1.62 -21.31 -11.48
CA LYS A 249 -1.48 -20.83 -10.10
C LYS A 249 -0.02 -20.44 -9.84
N PHE A 250 0.20 -19.29 -9.22
CA PHE A 250 1.51 -18.94 -8.69
C PHE A 250 1.73 -19.64 -7.35
N VAL A 251 2.80 -20.40 -7.24
CA VAL A 251 3.18 -21.15 -6.04
C VAL A 251 4.50 -20.59 -5.52
N ILE A 252 4.48 -20.10 -4.28
CA ILE A 252 5.66 -19.52 -3.64
C ILE A 252 6.61 -20.66 -3.25
N ALA A 253 7.89 -20.52 -3.61
CA ALA A 253 8.96 -21.44 -3.23
C ALA A 253 9.21 -21.42 -1.71
N ALA A 254 9.88 -22.45 -1.19
CA ALA A 254 10.16 -22.56 0.25
C ALA A 254 10.85 -21.33 0.84
N ASN A 255 11.79 -20.71 0.10
CA ASN A 255 12.51 -19.50 0.49
C ASN A 255 11.98 -18.25 -0.24
N GLY A 256 10.84 -18.34 -0.90
CA GLY A 256 10.32 -17.29 -1.77
C GLY A 256 9.84 -16.03 -1.06
N LEU A 257 9.84 -16.01 0.27
CA LEU A 257 9.43 -14.86 1.08
C LEU A 257 10.60 -14.20 1.84
N GLU A 258 11.86 -14.54 1.56
CA GLU A 258 13.02 -13.96 2.25
C GLU A 258 13.09 -12.43 2.14
N ARG A 259 12.55 -11.87 1.06
CA ARG A 259 12.52 -10.43 0.79
C ARG A 259 11.09 -9.87 0.69
N ASP A 260 10.19 -10.43 1.48
CA ASP A 260 8.79 -10.01 1.49
C ASP A 260 8.63 -8.57 1.98
N ARG A 261 8.37 -7.66 1.04
CA ARG A 261 8.18 -6.22 1.33
C ARG A 261 6.96 -5.92 2.19
N THR A 262 6.09 -6.89 2.42
CA THR A 262 4.94 -6.72 3.32
C THR A 262 5.33 -6.88 4.79
N THR A 263 6.56 -7.33 5.09
CA THR A 263 7.09 -7.54 6.44
C THR A 263 8.16 -6.52 6.81
N GLU A 264 8.37 -6.29 8.11
CA GLU A 264 9.47 -5.43 8.58
C GLU A 264 10.84 -6.06 8.28
N GLU A 265 10.95 -7.38 8.40
CA GLU A 265 12.17 -8.13 8.11
C GLU A 265 12.59 -7.95 6.64
N GLY A 266 11.66 -8.16 5.70
CA GLY A 266 11.96 -8.01 4.27
C GLY A 266 12.30 -6.58 3.87
N ARG A 267 11.67 -5.57 4.50
CA ARG A 267 12.05 -4.16 4.31
C ARG A 267 13.37 -3.82 4.99
N GLY A 268 13.67 -4.45 6.14
CA GLY A 268 14.97 -4.34 6.80
C GLY A 268 16.13 -4.73 5.87
N VAL A 269 15.97 -5.79 5.08
CA VAL A 269 16.92 -6.18 4.05
C VAL A 269 17.19 -5.04 3.06
N HIS A 270 16.13 -4.35 2.61
CA HIS A 270 16.30 -3.20 1.71
C HIS A 270 16.99 -2.00 2.38
N CYS A 271 16.71 -1.76 3.66
CA CYS A 271 17.42 -0.72 4.42
C CYS A 271 18.92 -1.02 4.52
N ASP A 272 19.30 -2.28 4.70
CA ASP A 272 20.71 -2.71 4.73
C ASP A 272 21.37 -2.57 3.34
N GLU A 273 20.66 -2.90 2.25
CA GLU A 273 21.13 -2.62 0.87
C GLU A 273 21.37 -1.13 0.61
N ILE A 274 20.49 -0.26 1.11
CA ILE A 274 20.67 1.20 1.00
C ILE A 274 21.94 1.61 1.75
N ALA A 275 22.17 1.09 2.96
CA ALA A 275 23.34 1.40 3.75
C ALA A 275 24.63 0.96 3.06
N GLU A 276 24.65 -0.24 2.49
CA GLU A 276 25.80 -0.78 1.75
C GLU A 276 26.09 0.03 0.48
N THR A 277 25.08 0.37 -0.30
CA THR A 277 25.26 1.10 -1.56
C THR A 277 25.65 2.56 -1.36
N GLN A 278 25.16 3.22 -0.32
CA GLN A 278 25.51 4.62 -0.01
C GLN A 278 26.90 4.72 0.65
N GLY A 279 27.35 3.70 1.39
CA GLY A 279 28.66 3.67 2.05
C GLY A 279 29.85 3.53 1.09
N GLY A 280 29.60 3.32 -0.21
CA GLY A 280 30.60 3.20 -1.26
C GLY A 280 31.01 4.53 -1.94
N PHE A 281 30.50 5.68 -1.47
CA PHE A 281 30.81 7.01 -2.01
C PHE A 281 31.62 7.85 -1.07
#